data_bad753c9de34a46297653e4fdc210828
#
_entry.id   bad753c9de34a46297653e4fdc210828
#
_cell.length_a   1.000
_cell.length_b   1.000
_cell.length_c   1.000
_cell.angle_alpha   90.00
_cell.angle_beta   90.00
_cell.angle_gamma   90.00
#
_symmetry.space_group_name_H-M   'P 1'
#
loop_
_entity.id
_entity.type
_entity.pdbx_description
1 polymer ?
#
loop_
_entity_poly.entity_id
_entity_poly.type
_entity_poly.pdbx_seq_one_letter_code
_entity_poly.pdbx_strand_id
1 'polypeptide(L)'
;MSTPRPGGGRQDRVYAPDFLTELFRNPLDPGYADAAAARRGAASPPPARGWRAWSTRSVSLVVVVMLGFLFAVAYRQTMADEPGRSQARSGLVAQIKERESQTDRLSTRADELREEVSRQRDAALSGTAAARLRDLEAGTGLGRVRGDGVVVRLADAPDKADAVTGAGAGPPRVLYSDLQGVANALWSAGAEAIAINGQRLTATSTIRSAGEAMLVDFRPVTGPYEVSAIGPSSMRRKFDDSRSAALMREVAQKTGLSFGVRKADDLTLPAAPEPQLRYAKPSVSPSPSVSGGRSGSPGSSGSPATVSPSGGGR
;
A
#
# COMPACT_ATOMS: atom_id res chain seq x y z
N MET A 1 -17.60 28.05 87.69
CA MET A 1 -16.32 27.89 87.01
C MET A 1 -16.61 27.38 85.61
N SER A 2 -16.81 28.25 84.68
CA SER A 2 -17.24 27.93 83.29
C SER A 2 -16.29 28.61 82.34
N THR A 3 -15.60 27.81 81.53
CA THR A 3 -14.76 28.28 80.41
C THR A 3 -15.63 28.41 79.20
N PRO A 4 -15.55 29.47 78.38
CA PRO A 4 -16.26 29.60 77.12
C PRO A 4 -15.41 29.07 75.93
N ARG A 5 -16.14 28.40 75.06
CA ARG A 5 -15.66 27.93 73.73
C ARG A 5 -15.51 29.12 72.76
N PRO A 6 -14.45 29.21 71.92
CA PRO A 6 -14.45 30.17 70.83
C PRO A 6 -15.08 29.59 69.58
N GLY A 7 -15.81 30.47 68.90
CA GLY A 7 -16.59 30.25 67.71
C GLY A 7 -15.74 29.96 66.45
N GLY A 8 -16.40 29.21 65.56
CA GLY A 8 -15.88 28.87 64.25
C GLY A 8 -15.80 30.06 63.31
N GLY A 9 -14.57 30.37 62.90
CA GLY A 9 -14.33 31.31 61.79
C GLY A 9 -14.63 30.65 60.46
N ARG A 10 -15.53 31.23 59.71
CA ARG A 10 -15.69 30.98 58.27
C ARG A 10 -14.37 31.31 57.58
N GLN A 11 -13.76 30.32 56.99
CA GLN A 11 -12.67 30.53 56.01
C GLN A 11 -13.30 31.04 54.71
N ASP A 12 -13.19 32.35 54.49
CA ASP A 12 -13.39 32.95 53.20
C ASP A 12 -12.34 32.38 52.26
N ARG A 13 -12.80 31.62 51.27
CA ARG A 13 -11.94 31.23 50.14
C ARG A 13 -11.58 32.47 49.37
N VAL A 14 -10.36 32.98 49.56
CA VAL A 14 -9.76 33.97 48.72
C VAL A 14 -9.59 33.34 47.33
N TYR A 15 -10.40 33.75 46.38
CA TYR A 15 -10.24 33.41 45.00
C TYR A 15 -8.90 34.01 44.56
N ALA A 16 -7.98 33.14 44.13
CA ALA A 16 -6.74 33.58 43.52
C ALA A 16 -7.08 34.43 42.25
N PRO A 17 -6.55 35.63 42.12
CA PRO A 17 -6.81 36.44 40.96
C PRO A 17 -6.34 35.69 39.73
N ASP A 18 -7.18 35.67 38.70
CA ASP A 18 -6.95 34.99 37.43
C ASP A 18 -5.61 35.46 36.83
N PHE A 19 -4.66 34.50 36.64
CA PHE A 19 -3.32 34.78 36.16
C PHE A 19 -3.29 35.63 34.88
N LEU A 20 -4.30 35.50 34.03
CA LEU A 20 -4.46 36.30 32.83
C LEU A 20 -4.78 37.77 33.14
N THR A 21 -5.55 38.03 34.17
CA THR A 21 -5.91 39.42 34.61
C THR A 21 -4.69 40.11 35.21
N GLU A 22 -3.83 39.35 35.92
CA GLU A 22 -2.56 39.87 36.48
C GLU A 22 -1.56 40.19 35.37
N LEU A 23 -1.50 39.34 34.31
CA LEU A 23 -0.62 39.56 33.16
C LEU A 23 -0.98 40.82 32.36
N PHE A 24 -2.28 41.11 32.24
CA PHE A 24 -2.72 42.32 31.52
C PHE A 24 -2.64 43.60 32.36
N ARG A 25 -2.67 43.49 33.69
CA ARG A 25 -2.51 44.66 34.57
C ARG A 25 -1.06 45.06 34.82
N ASN A 26 -0.16 44.09 34.74
CA ASN A 26 1.25 44.32 35.01
C ASN A 26 2.12 43.61 33.94
N PRO A 27 2.15 44.13 32.71
CA PRO A 27 2.84 43.50 31.57
C PRO A 27 4.37 43.50 31.68
N LEU A 28 4.93 44.15 32.71
CA LEU A 28 6.35 44.22 32.95
C LEU A 28 6.69 43.50 34.24
N ASP A 29 7.58 42.50 34.15
CA ASP A 29 8.19 41.81 35.27
C ASP A 29 8.78 42.87 36.26
N PRO A 30 8.50 42.76 37.57
CA PRO A 30 9.07 43.67 38.59
C PRO A 30 10.54 43.83 38.49
N GLY A 31 11.26 42.81 37.99
CA GLY A 31 12.69 42.89 37.70
C GLY A 31 13.09 43.96 36.68
N TYR A 32 12.22 44.35 35.80
CA TYR A 32 12.44 45.47 34.86
C TYR A 32 12.36 46.84 35.52
N ALA A 33 11.46 46.99 36.50
CA ALA A 33 11.32 48.24 37.26
C ALA A 33 12.56 48.46 38.13
N ASP A 34 13.06 47.39 38.79
CA ASP A 34 14.27 47.44 39.61
C ASP A 34 15.53 47.70 38.76
N ALA A 35 15.64 47.08 37.60
CA ALA A 35 16.73 47.32 36.64
C ALA A 35 16.70 48.77 36.10
N ALA A 36 15.53 49.34 35.87
CA ALA A 36 15.37 50.76 35.44
C ALA A 36 15.67 51.73 36.57
N ALA A 37 15.33 51.41 37.84
CA ALA A 37 15.68 52.18 39.00
C ALA A 37 17.18 52.18 39.29
N ALA A 38 17.82 50.98 39.17
CA ALA A 38 19.27 50.83 39.31
C ALA A 38 20.05 51.60 38.26
N ARG A 39 19.53 51.74 37.05
CA ARG A 39 20.16 52.57 36.00
C ARG A 39 19.99 54.05 36.21
N ARG A 40 18.96 54.50 36.91
CA ARG A 40 18.76 55.92 37.26
C ARG A 40 19.58 56.39 38.48
N GLY A 41 19.91 55.44 39.37
CA GLY A 41 20.74 55.71 40.53
C GLY A 41 22.26 55.64 40.29
N ALA A 42 22.67 55.11 39.16
CA ALA A 42 24.08 55.08 38.78
C ALA A 42 24.49 56.47 38.22
N ALA A 43 25.04 57.29 39.06
CA ALA A 43 25.71 58.52 38.63
C ALA A 43 26.70 58.20 37.50
N SER A 44 26.64 58.91 36.39
CA SER A 44 27.50 58.75 35.25
C SER A 44 28.99 58.78 35.69
N PRO A 45 29.75 57.71 35.43
CA PRO A 45 31.16 57.78 35.67
C PRO A 45 31.80 58.78 34.70
N PRO A 46 32.85 59.52 35.14
CA PRO A 46 33.54 60.47 34.28
C PRO A 46 34.10 59.80 33.03
N PRO A 47 34.21 60.51 31.90
CA PRO A 47 34.68 59.92 30.64
C PRO A 47 36.12 59.48 30.80
N ALA A 48 36.32 58.18 30.95
CA ALA A 48 37.65 57.55 30.94
C ALA A 48 38.23 57.67 29.52
N ARG A 49 39.19 58.56 29.43
CA ARG A 49 39.96 58.88 28.22
C ARG A 49 40.46 57.63 27.47
N GLY A 50 40.01 57.48 26.26
CA GLY A 50 40.75 57.08 25.04
C GLY A 50 41.22 55.62 24.88
N TRP A 51 41.65 54.93 25.87
CA TRP A 51 42.27 53.60 25.63
C TRP A 51 41.34 52.40 25.81
N ARG A 52 40.37 52.48 26.69
CA ARG A 52 39.37 51.39 26.87
C ARG A 52 38.33 51.28 25.73
N ALA A 53 38.05 52.41 25.07
CA ALA A 53 37.13 52.41 23.92
C ALA A 53 37.73 51.76 22.66
N TRP A 54 39.04 51.69 22.57
CA TRP A 54 39.75 51.01 21.46
C TRP A 54 39.80 49.51 21.67
N SER A 55 39.97 49.03 22.89
CA SER A 55 39.97 47.61 23.21
C SER A 55 38.59 46.94 23.01
N THR A 56 37.51 47.64 23.36
CA THR A 56 36.14 47.09 23.15
C THR A 56 35.75 47.06 21.65
N ARG A 57 36.22 48.02 20.85
CA ARG A 57 36.01 48.00 19.39
C ARG A 57 36.80 46.92 18.71
N SER A 58 38.06 46.66 19.16
CA SER A 58 38.91 45.57 18.64
C SER A 58 38.32 44.21 18.99
N VAL A 59 37.84 44.02 20.23
CA VAL A 59 37.19 42.75 20.65
C VAL A 59 35.90 42.53 19.85
N SER A 60 35.05 43.53 19.64
CA SER A 60 33.85 43.46 18.84
C SER A 60 34.16 43.05 17.38
N LEU A 61 35.22 43.65 16.82
CA LEU A 61 35.62 43.34 15.43
C LEU A 61 36.14 41.90 15.32
N VAL A 62 36.90 41.40 16.29
CA VAL A 62 37.36 40.00 16.35
C VAL A 62 36.19 39.04 16.46
N VAL A 63 35.19 39.33 17.29
CA VAL A 63 33.97 38.53 17.42
C VAL A 63 33.20 38.50 16.12
N VAL A 64 32.99 39.63 15.44
CA VAL A 64 32.29 39.68 14.12
C VAL A 64 33.06 38.89 13.06
N VAL A 65 34.41 38.99 13.03
CA VAL A 65 35.24 38.22 12.11
C VAL A 65 35.15 36.71 12.40
N MET A 66 35.17 36.32 13.67
CA MET A 66 35.00 34.93 14.09
C MET A 66 33.61 34.38 13.73
N LEU A 67 32.55 35.18 13.94
CA LEU A 67 31.21 34.81 13.55
C LEU A 67 31.06 34.66 12.01
N GLY A 68 31.65 35.61 11.27
CA GLY A 68 31.70 35.57 9.81
C GLY A 68 32.47 34.36 9.29
N PHE A 69 33.58 34.03 9.92
CA PHE A 69 34.35 32.82 9.60
C PHE A 69 33.58 31.54 9.91
N LEU A 70 32.94 31.43 11.06
CA LEU A 70 32.06 30.30 11.43
C LEU A 70 30.92 30.15 10.42
N PHE A 71 30.32 31.27 10.03
CA PHE A 71 29.24 31.25 9.04
C PHE A 71 29.75 30.83 7.65
N ALA A 72 30.94 31.27 7.25
CA ALA A 72 31.57 30.87 6.01
C ALA A 72 31.96 29.39 5.98
N VAL A 73 32.45 28.85 7.12
CA VAL A 73 32.76 27.43 7.26
C VAL A 73 31.46 26.60 7.22
N ALA A 74 30.44 27.00 7.97
CA ALA A 74 29.12 26.35 7.95
C ALA A 74 28.47 26.36 6.55
N TYR A 75 28.56 27.50 5.85
CA TYR A 75 28.07 27.64 4.49
C TYR A 75 28.84 26.72 3.52
N ARG A 76 30.16 26.68 3.61
CA ARG A 76 30.98 25.76 2.81
C ARG A 76 30.67 24.29 3.10
N GLN A 77 30.43 23.94 4.36
CA GLN A 77 30.10 22.57 4.76
C GLN A 77 28.73 22.14 4.22
N THR A 78 27.75 23.04 4.26
CA THR A 78 26.40 22.78 3.70
C THR A 78 26.44 22.63 2.17
N MET A 79 27.26 23.44 1.48
CA MET A 79 27.44 23.34 0.02
C MET A 79 28.30 22.14 -0.41
N ALA A 80 29.23 21.69 0.43
CA ALA A 80 30.08 20.54 0.13
C ALA A 80 29.32 19.19 0.29
N ASP A 81 28.29 19.14 1.11
CA ASP A 81 27.49 17.92 1.35
C ASP A 81 26.39 17.69 0.30
N GLU A 82 26.01 18.70 -0.49
CA GLU A 82 24.99 18.55 -1.53
C GLU A 82 25.38 17.58 -2.67
N PRO A 83 26.59 17.60 -3.24
CA PRO A 83 26.95 16.66 -4.28
C PRO A 83 27.01 15.21 -3.77
N GLY A 84 27.38 14.97 -2.52
CA GLY A 84 27.38 13.64 -1.91
C GLY A 84 25.98 13.06 -1.76
N ARG A 85 25.00 13.88 -1.34
CA ARG A 85 23.60 13.47 -1.21
C ARG A 85 22.97 13.21 -2.56
N SER A 86 23.24 14.03 -3.56
CA SER A 86 22.70 13.84 -4.91
C SER A 86 23.28 12.61 -5.58
N GLN A 87 24.57 12.32 -5.40
CA GLN A 87 25.21 11.09 -5.89
C GLN A 87 24.68 9.84 -5.18
N ALA A 88 24.51 9.88 -3.85
CA ALA A 88 23.92 8.78 -3.10
C ALA A 88 22.47 8.50 -3.56
N ARG A 89 21.69 9.56 -3.76
CA ARG A 89 20.31 9.46 -4.25
C ARG A 89 20.26 8.90 -5.68
N SER A 90 21.11 9.38 -6.57
CA SER A 90 21.18 8.88 -7.96
C SER A 90 21.64 7.43 -8.01
N GLY A 91 22.60 7.04 -7.16
CA GLY A 91 23.04 5.65 -7.00
C GLY A 91 21.93 4.73 -6.52
N LEU A 92 21.15 5.16 -5.51
CA LEU A 92 20.00 4.41 -5.03
C LEU A 92 18.89 4.28 -6.09
N VAL A 93 18.59 5.35 -6.82
CA VAL A 93 17.61 5.32 -7.90
C VAL A 93 18.07 4.39 -9.03
N ALA A 94 19.34 4.40 -9.40
CA ALA A 94 19.89 3.48 -10.38
C ALA A 94 19.80 2.02 -9.91
N GLN A 95 20.08 1.76 -8.62
CA GLN A 95 19.97 0.43 -8.03
C GLN A 95 18.52 -0.07 -7.97
N ILE A 96 17.57 0.81 -7.66
CA ILE A 96 16.14 0.48 -7.67
C ILE A 96 15.71 0.11 -9.09
N LYS A 97 16.04 0.94 -10.09
CA LYS A 97 15.72 0.66 -11.50
C LYS A 97 16.32 -0.65 -12.00
N GLU A 98 17.54 -0.95 -11.60
CA GLU A 98 18.17 -2.23 -11.95
C GLU A 98 17.43 -3.41 -11.29
N ARG A 99 17.03 -3.28 -10.04
CA ARG A 99 16.23 -4.31 -9.34
C ARG A 99 14.84 -4.48 -9.96
N GLU A 100 14.18 -3.39 -10.32
CA GLU A 100 12.91 -3.43 -11.07
C GLU A 100 13.08 -4.16 -12.40
N SER A 101 14.08 -3.78 -13.19
CA SER A 101 14.40 -4.43 -14.47
C SER A 101 14.69 -5.93 -14.32
N GLN A 102 15.44 -6.32 -13.28
CA GLN A 102 15.67 -7.75 -12.97
C GLN A 102 14.38 -8.48 -12.63
N THR A 103 13.51 -7.85 -11.81
CA THR A 103 12.21 -8.42 -11.43
C THR A 103 11.31 -8.59 -12.65
N ASP A 104 11.26 -7.61 -13.53
CA ASP A 104 10.48 -7.66 -14.76
C ASP A 104 10.96 -8.76 -15.71
N ARG A 105 12.29 -8.89 -15.88
CA ARG A 105 12.87 -9.98 -16.67
C ARG A 105 12.54 -11.36 -16.10
N LEU A 106 12.65 -11.52 -14.78
CA LEU A 106 12.31 -12.79 -14.12
C LEU A 106 10.81 -13.08 -14.22
N SER A 107 9.96 -12.07 -14.10
CA SER A 107 8.51 -12.22 -14.28
C SER A 107 8.18 -12.65 -15.71
N THR A 108 8.75 -11.97 -16.71
CA THR A 108 8.57 -12.32 -18.13
C THR A 108 9.03 -13.75 -18.40
N ARG A 109 10.20 -14.14 -17.86
CA ARG A 109 10.71 -15.50 -18.02
C ARG A 109 9.82 -16.55 -17.36
N ALA A 110 9.29 -16.24 -16.19
CA ALA A 110 8.35 -17.14 -15.51
C ALA A 110 7.06 -17.30 -16.32
N ASP A 111 6.56 -16.23 -16.95
CA ASP A 111 5.36 -16.29 -17.79
C ASP A 111 5.61 -17.08 -19.09
N GLU A 112 6.78 -16.92 -19.72
CA GLU A 112 7.20 -17.73 -20.88
C GLU A 112 7.26 -19.21 -20.52
N LEU A 113 7.85 -19.56 -19.39
CA LEU A 113 7.95 -20.96 -18.93
C LEU A 113 6.57 -21.56 -18.62
N ARG A 114 5.68 -20.79 -18.00
CA ARG A 114 4.28 -21.22 -17.78
C ARG A 114 3.56 -21.50 -19.09
N GLU A 115 3.76 -20.63 -20.07
CA GLU A 115 3.15 -20.79 -21.39
C GLU A 115 3.71 -22.02 -22.11
N GLU A 116 5.01 -22.27 -21.98
CA GLU A 116 5.63 -23.48 -22.51
C GLU A 116 5.08 -24.75 -21.86
N VAL A 117 4.99 -24.76 -20.53
CA VAL A 117 4.37 -25.87 -19.77
C VAL A 117 2.91 -26.07 -20.21
N SER A 118 2.14 -25.00 -20.39
CA SER A 118 0.75 -25.09 -20.86
C SER A 118 0.69 -25.71 -22.26
N ARG A 119 1.57 -25.28 -23.20
CA ARG A 119 1.63 -25.87 -24.53
C ARG A 119 1.98 -27.36 -24.52
N GLN A 120 2.95 -27.75 -23.68
CA GLN A 120 3.33 -29.17 -23.54
C GLN A 120 2.20 -30.02 -22.91
N ARG A 121 1.50 -29.48 -21.92
CA ARG A 121 0.31 -30.13 -21.35
C ARG A 121 -0.81 -30.29 -22.39
N ASP A 122 -1.07 -29.24 -23.17
CA ASP A 122 -2.08 -29.30 -24.23
C ASP A 122 -1.73 -30.32 -25.33
N ALA A 123 -0.45 -30.48 -25.63
CA ALA A 123 0.03 -31.48 -26.59
C ALA A 123 -0.04 -32.90 -26.00
N ALA A 124 0.17 -33.08 -24.69
CA ALA A 124 0.12 -34.38 -24.03
C ALA A 124 -1.30 -34.84 -23.71
N LEU A 125 -2.21 -33.88 -23.48
CA LEU A 125 -3.62 -34.16 -23.18
C LEU A 125 -4.43 -34.05 -24.46
N SER A 126 -5.15 -35.11 -24.85
CA SER A 126 -6.02 -35.10 -26.04
C SER A 126 -7.49 -34.91 -25.67
N GLY A 127 -8.22 -34.14 -26.50
CA GLY A 127 -9.67 -34.10 -26.49
C GLY A 127 -10.32 -33.42 -25.28
N THR A 128 -11.30 -34.08 -24.70
CA THR A 128 -12.15 -33.55 -23.62
C THR A 128 -11.41 -33.29 -22.30
N ALA A 129 -10.34 -34.03 -22.02
CA ALA A 129 -9.55 -33.85 -20.80
C ALA A 129 -8.79 -32.51 -20.81
N ALA A 130 -8.20 -32.16 -21.95
CA ALA A 130 -7.51 -30.87 -22.12
C ALA A 130 -8.49 -29.66 -22.00
N ALA A 131 -9.67 -29.76 -22.61
CA ALA A 131 -10.71 -28.74 -22.50
C ALA A 131 -11.13 -28.55 -21.03
N ARG A 132 -11.44 -29.64 -20.33
CA ARG A 132 -11.83 -29.59 -18.92
C ARG A 132 -10.73 -29.03 -18.01
N LEU A 133 -9.45 -29.34 -18.28
CA LEU A 133 -8.34 -28.76 -17.53
C LEU A 133 -8.27 -27.24 -17.74
N ARG A 134 -8.38 -26.77 -18.98
CA ARG A 134 -8.38 -25.32 -19.26
C ARG A 134 -9.55 -24.58 -18.58
N ASP A 135 -10.73 -25.18 -18.58
CA ASP A 135 -11.88 -24.60 -17.88
C ASP A 135 -11.66 -24.49 -16.38
N LEU A 136 -11.07 -25.54 -15.77
CA LEU A 136 -10.72 -25.54 -14.35
C LEU A 136 -9.62 -24.54 -14.03
N GLU A 137 -8.57 -24.46 -14.85
CA GLU A 137 -7.49 -23.48 -14.69
C GLU A 137 -8.03 -22.03 -14.85
N ALA A 138 -8.90 -21.78 -15.81
CA ALA A 138 -9.55 -20.48 -15.99
C ALA A 138 -10.41 -20.10 -14.78
N GLY A 139 -11.24 -21.04 -14.29
CA GLY A 139 -12.13 -20.85 -13.13
C GLY A 139 -11.38 -20.66 -11.80
N THR A 140 -10.22 -21.27 -11.64
CA THR A 140 -9.36 -21.10 -10.45
C THR A 140 -8.40 -19.91 -10.55
N GLY A 141 -8.30 -19.29 -11.73
CA GLY A 141 -7.36 -18.18 -12.00
C GLY A 141 -5.96 -18.64 -12.38
N LEU A 142 -5.72 -19.95 -12.50
CA LEU A 142 -4.43 -20.54 -12.87
C LEU A 142 -4.19 -20.54 -14.38
N GLY A 143 -5.24 -20.31 -15.19
CA GLY A 143 -5.16 -20.17 -16.63
C GLY A 143 -5.14 -18.69 -17.06
N ARG A 144 -4.41 -18.39 -18.15
CA ARG A 144 -4.50 -17.11 -18.84
C ARG A 144 -5.91 -16.96 -19.44
N VAL A 145 -6.50 -15.79 -19.30
CA VAL A 145 -7.85 -15.52 -19.84
C VAL A 145 -7.83 -14.26 -20.69
N ARG A 146 -8.73 -14.21 -21.69
CA ARG A 146 -8.88 -13.09 -22.60
C ARG A 146 -10.35 -12.75 -22.77
N GLY A 147 -10.65 -11.47 -22.83
CA GLY A 147 -12.02 -10.98 -23.03
C GLY A 147 -12.13 -9.48 -22.90
N ASP A 148 -13.32 -8.98 -23.14
CA ASP A 148 -13.65 -7.57 -22.97
C ASP A 148 -13.83 -7.24 -21.50
N GLY A 149 -13.57 -5.98 -21.15
CA GLY A 149 -13.68 -5.59 -19.76
C GLY A 149 -13.49 -4.11 -19.47
N VAL A 150 -12.98 -3.86 -18.28
CA VAL A 150 -12.77 -2.52 -17.72
C VAL A 150 -11.37 -2.42 -17.15
N VAL A 151 -10.77 -1.26 -17.30
CA VAL A 151 -9.52 -0.90 -16.63
C VAL A 151 -9.79 0.30 -15.75
N VAL A 152 -9.52 0.13 -14.46
CA VAL A 152 -9.57 1.19 -13.43
C VAL A 152 -8.14 1.59 -13.11
N ARG A 153 -7.82 2.87 -13.28
CA ARG A 153 -6.50 3.42 -13.00
C ARG A 153 -6.56 4.34 -11.79
N LEU A 154 -5.66 4.10 -10.85
CA LEU A 154 -5.45 4.95 -9.69
C LEU A 154 -3.99 5.41 -9.64
N ALA A 155 -3.76 6.67 -9.27
CA ALA A 155 -2.40 7.16 -9.05
C ALA A 155 -2.39 8.13 -7.87
N ASP A 156 -1.26 8.17 -7.18
CA ASP A 156 -1.00 9.09 -6.09
C ASP A 156 -1.10 10.54 -6.57
N ALA A 157 -1.40 11.45 -5.66
CA ALA A 157 -1.37 12.86 -5.97
C ALA A 157 0.07 13.30 -6.32
N PRO A 158 0.25 14.20 -7.29
CA PRO A 158 1.58 14.72 -7.60
C PRO A 158 2.15 15.45 -6.39
N ASP A 159 3.44 15.27 -6.12
CA ASP A 159 4.17 16.04 -5.12
C ASP A 159 4.06 17.54 -5.47
N LYS A 160 3.24 18.27 -4.73
CA LYS A 160 3.28 19.75 -4.80
C LYS A 160 4.50 20.18 -4.00
N ALA A 161 5.50 20.67 -4.70
CA ALA A 161 6.77 21.14 -4.13
C ALA A 161 6.61 22.32 -3.12
N ASP A 162 5.42 22.84 -2.93
CA ASP A 162 5.13 24.03 -2.11
C ASP A 162 4.71 23.72 -0.67
N ALA A 163 4.80 22.49 -0.20
CA ALA A 163 4.55 22.19 1.21
C ALA A 163 5.74 22.63 2.09
N VAL A 164 6.03 23.93 2.13
CA VAL A 164 6.96 24.56 3.10
C VAL A 164 6.38 24.56 4.52
N THR A 165 5.16 24.14 4.71
CA THR A 165 4.56 23.96 6.02
C THR A 165 4.82 22.54 6.52
N GLY A 166 5.84 22.42 7.36
CA GLY A 166 6.30 21.21 8.03
C GLY A 166 5.30 20.53 8.97
N ALA A 167 4.15 20.16 8.50
CA ALA A 167 3.23 19.27 9.16
C ALA A 167 3.21 17.95 8.39
N GLY A 168 3.95 17.04 8.81
CA GLY A 168 4.18 15.60 8.68
C GLY A 168 3.24 14.67 7.90
N ALA A 169 2.41 15.14 6.99
CA ALA A 169 1.64 14.30 6.09
C ALA A 169 2.20 14.48 4.68
N GLY A 170 2.88 13.44 4.17
CA GLY A 170 3.29 13.37 2.76
C GLY A 170 2.09 13.52 1.81
N PRO A 171 2.33 13.59 0.48
CA PRO A 171 1.24 13.70 -0.49
C PRO A 171 0.25 12.54 -0.32
N PRO A 172 -1.05 12.79 -0.55
CA PRO A 172 -2.06 11.76 -0.48
C PRO A 172 -1.71 10.59 -1.41
N ARG A 173 -1.75 9.37 -0.86
CA ARG A 173 -1.41 8.14 -1.57
C ARG A 173 -2.62 7.22 -1.66
N VAL A 174 -2.64 6.42 -2.70
CA VAL A 174 -3.60 5.31 -2.83
C VAL A 174 -3.32 4.28 -1.74
N LEU A 175 -4.35 3.86 -1.02
CA LEU A 175 -4.25 2.88 0.06
C LEU A 175 -4.57 1.47 -0.45
N TYR A 176 -4.08 0.45 0.26
CA TYR A 176 -4.43 -0.95 -0.03
C TYR A 176 -5.94 -1.20 0.07
N SER A 177 -6.64 -0.49 0.99
CA SER A 177 -8.09 -0.54 1.14
C SER A 177 -8.83 -0.02 -0.09
N ASP A 178 -8.24 0.95 -0.81
CA ASP A 178 -8.84 1.50 -2.03
C ASP A 178 -8.80 0.46 -3.16
N LEU A 179 -7.65 -0.21 -3.32
CA LEU A 179 -7.51 -1.31 -4.28
C LEU A 179 -8.42 -2.49 -3.93
N GLN A 180 -8.55 -2.84 -2.64
CA GLN A 180 -9.50 -3.86 -2.18
C GLN A 180 -10.95 -3.44 -2.49
N GLY A 181 -11.30 -2.18 -2.21
CA GLY A 181 -12.61 -1.63 -2.49
C GLY A 181 -12.98 -1.68 -3.97
N VAL A 182 -12.02 -1.30 -4.84
CA VAL A 182 -12.18 -1.35 -6.30
C VAL A 182 -12.31 -2.81 -6.78
N ALA A 183 -11.43 -3.71 -6.34
CA ALA A 183 -11.49 -5.12 -6.73
C ALA A 183 -12.81 -5.78 -6.31
N ASN A 184 -13.26 -5.56 -5.07
CA ASN A 184 -14.52 -6.10 -4.56
C ASN A 184 -15.73 -5.54 -5.31
N ALA A 185 -15.70 -4.25 -5.67
CA ALA A 185 -16.77 -3.64 -6.47
C ALA A 185 -16.81 -4.22 -7.89
N LEU A 186 -15.66 -4.51 -8.50
CA LEU A 186 -15.60 -5.16 -9.81
C LEU A 186 -16.13 -6.60 -9.76
N TRP A 187 -15.75 -7.38 -8.71
CA TRP A 187 -16.33 -8.71 -8.47
C TRP A 187 -17.86 -8.63 -8.32
N SER A 188 -18.35 -7.68 -7.53
CA SER A 188 -19.80 -7.46 -7.34
C SER A 188 -20.50 -7.00 -8.62
N ALA A 189 -19.79 -6.31 -9.51
CA ALA A 189 -20.32 -5.89 -10.81
C ALA A 189 -20.37 -7.04 -11.84
N GLY A 190 -19.79 -8.20 -11.51
CA GLY A 190 -19.81 -9.41 -12.34
C GLY A 190 -18.48 -9.67 -13.08
N ALA A 191 -17.36 -9.18 -12.57
CA ALA A 191 -16.06 -9.56 -13.11
C ALA A 191 -15.84 -11.07 -12.98
N GLU A 192 -15.27 -11.69 -14.01
CA GLU A 192 -14.88 -13.11 -14.05
C GLU A 192 -13.39 -13.29 -13.75
N ALA A 193 -12.59 -12.26 -14.03
CA ALA A 193 -11.16 -12.24 -13.76
C ALA A 193 -10.71 -10.81 -13.48
N ILE A 194 -9.82 -10.66 -12.49
CA ILE A 194 -9.21 -9.37 -12.13
C ILE A 194 -7.70 -9.54 -12.00
N ALA A 195 -6.96 -8.53 -12.44
CA ALA A 195 -5.51 -8.40 -12.18
C ALA A 195 -5.19 -6.97 -11.76
N ILE A 196 -4.21 -6.82 -10.85
CA ILE A 196 -3.68 -5.52 -10.41
C ILE A 196 -2.22 -5.45 -10.85
N ASN A 197 -1.87 -4.47 -11.69
CA ASN A 197 -0.52 -4.34 -12.28
C ASN A 197 0.01 -5.68 -12.82
N GLY A 198 -0.84 -6.43 -13.54
CA GLY A 198 -0.49 -7.74 -14.07
C GLY A 198 -0.47 -8.89 -13.07
N GLN A 199 -0.77 -8.66 -11.79
CA GLN A 199 -0.91 -9.73 -10.79
C GLN A 199 -2.36 -10.22 -10.77
N ARG A 200 -2.60 -11.45 -11.26
CA ARG A 200 -3.92 -12.09 -11.28
C ARG A 200 -4.44 -12.34 -9.87
N LEU A 201 -5.65 -11.93 -9.61
CA LEU A 201 -6.33 -12.23 -8.34
C LEU A 201 -7.03 -13.60 -8.41
N THR A 202 -6.90 -14.35 -7.34
CA THR A 202 -7.58 -15.64 -7.08
C THR A 202 -8.38 -15.54 -5.78
N ALA A 203 -9.08 -16.60 -5.40
CA ALA A 203 -9.81 -16.66 -4.13
C ALA A 203 -8.91 -16.55 -2.89
N THR A 204 -7.60 -16.81 -3.03
CA THR A 204 -6.61 -16.75 -1.94
C THR A 204 -5.71 -15.53 -2.01
N SER A 205 -5.93 -14.66 -3.00
CA SER A 205 -5.10 -13.47 -3.18
C SER A 205 -5.24 -12.48 -2.05
N THR A 206 -4.13 -11.86 -1.68
CA THR A 206 -4.09 -10.84 -0.63
C THR A 206 -3.62 -9.50 -1.19
N ILE A 207 -4.29 -8.41 -0.78
CA ILE A 207 -3.87 -7.04 -1.06
C ILE A 207 -3.58 -6.40 0.29
N ARG A 208 -2.34 -5.97 0.53
CA ARG A 208 -1.90 -5.39 1.81
C ARG A 208 -0.78 -4.37 1.63
N SER A 209 -0.52 -3.58 2.64
CA SER A 209 0.66 -2.72 2.70
C SER A 209 1.80 -3.40 3.47
N ALA A 210 3.03 -3.11 3.08
CA ALA A 210 4.25 -3.44 3.80
C ALA A 210 5.12 -2.18 3.83
N GLY A 211 5.01 -1.41 4.91
CA GLY A 211 5.56 -0.06 4.95
C GLY A 211 4.87 0.84 3.92
N GLU A 212 5.65 1.48 3.08
CA GLU A 212 5.14 2.32 1.98
C GLU A 212 4.82 1.54 0.69
N ALA A 213 5.25 0.29 0.60
CA ALA A 213 4.99 -0.56 -0.54
C ALA A 213 3.63 -1.25 -0.43
N MET A 214 2.97 -1.41 -1.57
CA MET A 214 1.76 -2.21 -1.68
C MET A 214 2.11 -3.59 -2.19
N LEU A 215 1.51 -4.62 -1.61
CA LEU A 215 1.75 -6.02 -2.00
C LEU A 215 0.45 -6.64 -2.50
N VAL A 216 0.52 -7.26 -3.67
CA VAL A 216 -0.51 -8.15 -4.21
C VAL A 216 0.10 -9.55 -4.30
N ASP A 217 -0.44 -10.51 -3.55
CA ASP A 217 0.12 -11.86 -3.44
C ASP A 217 1.61 -11.88 -3.11
N PHE A 218 2.02 -11.07 -2.11
CA PHE A 218 3.41 -10.90 -1.67
C PHE A 218 4.35 -10.27 -2.72
N ARG A 219 3.85 -9.86 -3.88
CA ARG A 219 4.61 -9.15 -4.89
C ARG A 219 4.41 -7.64 -4.74
N PRO A 220 5.49 -6.86 -4.69
CA PRO A 220 5.38 -5.42 -4.60
C PRO A 220 4.78 -4.84 -5.89
N VAL A 221 3.83 -3.94 -5.73
CA VAL A 221 3.25 -3.14 -6.81
C VAL A 221 3.41 -1.67 -6.47
N THR A 222 3.74 -0.88 -7.47
CA THR A 222 3.94 0.57 -7.35
C THR A 222 2.92 1.31 -8.20
N GLY A 223 2.61 2.54 -7.80
CA GLY A 223 1.76 3.42 -8.60
C GLY A 223 2.41 3.84 -9.94
N PRO A 224 1.63 4.14 -10.97
CA PRO A 224 0.18 4.08 -11.00
C PRO A 224 -0.37 2.64 -10.95
N TYR A 225 -1.47 2.47 -10.22
CA TYR A 225 -2.12 1.17 -10.07
C TYR A 225 -3.15 0.99 -11.18
N GLU A 226 -3.05 -0.13 -11.89
CA GLU A 226 -3.98 -0.49 -12.95
C GLU A 226 -4.72 -1.77 -12.55
N VAL A 227 -6.02 -1.65 -12.30
CA VAL A 227 -6.91 -2.77 -12.00
C VAL A 227 -7.66 -3.13 -13.26
N SER A 228 -7.27 -4.21 -13.91
CA SER A 228 -7.89 -4.74 -15.13
C SER A 228 -8.87 -5.85 -14.78
N ALA A 229 -10.09 -5.79 -15.30
CA ALA A 229 -11.13 -6.75 -15.03
C ALA A 229 -11.82 -7.18 -16.33
N ILE A 230 -11.97 -8.49 -16.52
CA ILE A 230 -12.74 -9.08 -17.62
C ILE A 230 -14.12 -9.42 -17.09
N GLY A 231 -15.17 -9.12 -17.87
CA GLY A 231 -16.55 -9.40 -17.49
C GLY A 231 -17.58 -8.82 -18.48
N PRO A 232 -18.87 -8.95 -18.17
CA PRO A 232 -19.95 -8.56 -19.08
C PRO A 232 -19.95 -7.05 -19.38
N SER A 233 -20.47 -6.67 -20.52
CA SER A 233 -20.55 -5.26 -20.97
C SER A 233 -21.28 -4.34 -19.98
N SER A 234 -22.15 -4.87 -19.13
CA SER A 234 -22.83 -4.13 -18.05
C SER A 234 -21.94 -3.83 -16.85
N MET A 235 -20.78 -4.50 -16.72
CA MET A 235 -19.87 -4.39 -15.58
C MET A 235 -19.42 -2.96 -15.34
N ARG A 236 -19.03 -2.24 -16.39
CA ARG A 236 -18.60 -0.84 -16.28
C ARG A 236 -19.68 0.02 -15.60
N ARG A 237 -20.92 -0.02 -16.07
CA ARG A 237 -22.01 0.76 -15.51
C ARG A 237 -22.26 0.39 -14.05
N LYS A 238 -22.35 -0.92 -13.75
CA LYS A 238 -22.53 -1.40 -12.37
C LYS A 238 -21.39 -0.96 -11.43
N PHE A 239 -20.17 -0.97 -11.94
CA PHE A 239 -19.01 -0.47 -11.17
C PHE A 239 -19.11 1.04 -10.97
N ASP A 240 -19.41 1.81 -12.02
CA ASP A 240 -19.56 3.26 -11.95
C ASP A 240 -20.65 3.70 -10.96
N ASP A 241 -21.71 2.91 -10.82
CA ASP A 241 -22.82 3.13 -9.87
C ASP A 241 -22.49 2.61 -8.45
N SER A 242 -21.36 1.95 -8.26
CA SER A 242 -20.99 1.37 -6.97
C SER A 242 -20.55 2.43 -5.95
N ARG A 243 -20.75 2.10 -4.66
CA ARG A 243 -20.29 2.95 -3.57
C ARG A 243 -18.76 3.16 -3.58
N SER A 244 -18.01 2.13 -3.96
CA SER A 244 -16.53 2.23 -4.04
C SER A 244 -16.09 3.22 -5.12
N ALA A 245 -16.72 3.20 -6.30
CA ALA A 245 -16.41 4.16 -7.35
C ALA A 245 -16.82 5.60 -6.96
N ALA A 246 -17.97 5.77 -6.29
CA ALA A 246 -18.40 7.06 -5.77
C ALA A 246 -17.41 7.61 -4.73
N LEU A 247 -17.00 6.77 -3.78
CA LEU A 247 -16.01 7.14 -2.77
C LEU A 247 -14.66 7.51 -3.41
N MET A 248 -14.19 6.74 -4.37
CA MET A 248 -12.93 7.03 -5.07
C MET A 248 -12.97 8.35 -5.83
N ARG A 249 -14.10 8.71 -6.45
CA ARG A 249 -14.27 10.03 -7.09
C ARG A 249 -14.23 11.15 -6.07
N GLU A 250 -14.89 10.97 -4.92
CA GLU A 250 -14.87 11.95 -3.83
C GLU A 250 -13.46 12.14 -3.26
N VAL A 251 -12.76 11.05 -2.99
CA VAL A 251 -11.37 11.09 -2.51
C VAL A 251 -10.47 11.77 -3.54
N ALA A 252 -10.57 11.42 -4.81
CA ALA A 252 -9.80 12.02 -5.89
C ALA A 252 -10.00 13.55 -5.97
N GLN A 253 -11.26 14.01 -5.87
CA GLN A 253 -11.57 15.44 -5.86
C GLN A 253 -11.00 16.18 -4.66
N LYS A 254 -11.03 15.57 -3.47
CA LYS A 254 -10.57 16.20 -2.23
C LYS A 254 -9.06 16.20 -2.07
N THR A 255 -8.40 15.16 -2.55
CA THR A 255 -6.99 14.90 -2.26
C THR A 255 -6.06 15.10 -3.46
N GLY A 256 -6.62 15.18 -4.68
CA GLY A 256 -5.84 15.27 -5.90
C GLY A 256 -5.30 13.93 -6.43
N LEU A 257 -5.73 12.80 -5.85
CA LEU A 257 -5.48 11.47 -6.42
C LEU A 257 -6.07 11.37 -7.82
N SER A 258 -5.43 10.61 -8.70
CA SER A 258 -6.00 10.29 -10.00
C SER A 258 -6.86 9.05 -9.90
N PHE A 259 -8.10 9.14 -10.38
CA PHE A 259 -9.01 8.01 -10.52
C PHE A 259 -9.69 8.06 -11.89
N GLY A 260 -9.58 6.97 -12.66
CA GLY A 260 -10.17 6.89 -13.99
C GLY A 260 -10.66 5.49 -14.30
N VAL A 261 -11.76 5.39 -15.05
CA VAL A 261 -12.37 4.13 -15.49
C VAL A 261 -12.52 4.15 -17.00
N ARG A 262 -11.97 3.17 -17.67
CA ARG A 262 -12.11 3.03 -19.13
C ARG A 262 -12.59 1.63 -19.51
N LYS A 263 -13.38 1.56 -20.58
CA LYS A 263 -13.64 0.29 -21.25
C LYS A 263 -12.36 -0.17 -21.95
N ALA A 264 -12.13 -1.45 -21.96
CA ALA A 264 -11.06 -2.06 -22.72
C ALA A 264 -11.59 -3.30 -23.43
N ASP A 265 -11.33 -3.37 -24.71
CA ASP A 265 -11.66 -4.53 -25.53
C ASP A 265 -10.43 -5.42 -25.57
N ASP A 266 -10.66 -6.73 -25.56
CA ASP A 266 -9.61 -7.73 -25.77
C ASP A 266 -8.49 -7.71 -24.72
N LEU A 267 -8.85 -7.55 -23.44
CA LEU A 267 -7.90 -7.67 -22.33
C LEU A 267 -7.38 -9.10 -22.23
N THR A 268 -6.08 -9.22 -22.03
CA THR A 268 -5.46 -10.50 -21.67
C THR A 268 -4.93 -10.41 -20.25
N LEU A 269 -5.42 -11.24 -19.34
CA LEU A 269 -4.96 -11.34 -17.98
C LEU A 269 -4.10 -12.59 -17.79
N PRO A 270 -2.95 -12.49 -17.12
CA PRO A 270 -2.05 -13.62 -16.91
C PRO A 270 -2.67 -14.68 -15.98
N ALA A 271 -2.05 -15.83 -15.95
CA ALA A 271 -2.30 -16.85 -14.93
C ALA A 271 -1.74 -16.40 -13.58
N ALA A 272 -2.43 -16.75 -12.49
CA ALA A 272 -1.86 -16.63 -11.16
C ALA A 272 -0.74 -17.67 -10.94
N PRO A 273 0.21 -17.42 -10.03
CA PRO A 273 1.17 -18.41 -9.63
C PRO A 273 0.46 -19.61 -8.97
N GLU A 274 0.92 -20.81 -9.27
CA GLU A 274 0.38 -22.03 -8.65
C GLU A 274 0.57 -21.97 -7.11
N PRO A 275 -0.47 -22.25 -6.32
CA PRO A 275 -0.34 -22.31 -4.87
C PRO A 275 0.52 -23.52 -4.48
N GLN A 276 1.54 -23.29 -3.64
CA GLN A 276 2.37 -24.37 -3.13
C GLN A 276 1.66 -25.07 -1.97
N LEU A 277 1.18 -26.27 -2.22
CA LEU A 277 0.61 -27.13 -1.17
C LEU A 277 1.75 -27.77 -0.36
N ARG A 278 1.82 -27.49 0.94
CA ARG A 278 2.83 -28.07 1.83
C ARG A 278 2.34 -29.32 2.56
N TYR A 279 1.08 -29.35 2.91
CA TYR A 279 0.48 -30.41 3.74
C TYR A 279 -0.69 -31.11 3.03
N ALA A 280 -1.46 -30.38 2.22
CA ALA A 280 -2.56 -30.96 1.45
C ALA A 280 -2.01 -31.72 0.25
N LYS A 281 -2.55 -32.90 0.01
CA LYS A 281 -2.28 -33.71 -1.18
C LYS A 281 -3.55 -33.83 -2.01
N PRO A 282 -3.47 -33.78 -3.35
CA PRO A 282 -4.63 -34.04 -4.19
C PRO A 282 -5.19 -35.44 -3.86
N SER A 283 -6.51 -35.55 -3.62
CA SER A 283 -7.14 -36.83 -3.53
C SER A 283 -7.24 -37.40 -4.94
N VAL A 284 -6.61 -38.53 -5.17
CA VAL A 284 -6.73 -39.27 -6.43
C VAL A 284 -8.13 -39.88 -6.43
N SER A 285 -9.09 -39.26 -7.14
CA SER A 285 -10.34 -39.95 -7.47
C SER A 285 -9.98 -41.15 -8.32
N PRO A 286 -10.41 -42.35 -7.94
CA PRO A 286 -10.18 -43.52 -8.81
C PRO A 286 -10.81 -43.19 -10.17
N SER A 287 -9.98 -43.18 -11.20
CA SER A 287 -10.48 -43.10 -12.59
C SER A 287 -11.52 -44.20 -12.77
N PRO A 288 -12.70 -43.92 -13.34
CA PRO A 288 -13.60 -44.99 -13.67
C PRO A 288 -12.83 -45.92 -14.60
N SER A 289 -12.50 -47.10 -14.07
CA SER A 289 -11.94 -48.18 -14.88
C SER A 289 -12.92 -48.43 -16.02
N VAL A 290 -12.54 -48.06 -17.23
CA VAL A 290 -13.23 -48.50 -18.44
C VAL A 290 -13.11 -50.02 -18.43
N SER A 291 -14.12 -50.69 -17.89
CA SER A 291 -14.29 -52.11 -18.02
C SER A 291 -14.40 -52.37 -19.51
N GLY A 292 -13.27 -52.76 -20.10
CA GLY A 292 -13.23 -53.23 -21.50
C GLY A 292 -14.12 -54.43 -21.62
N GLY A 293 -15.28 -54.20 -22.21
CA GLY A 293 -16.15 -55.26 -22.68
C GLY A 293 -15.35 -56.15 -23.62
N ARG A 294 -14.93 -57.30 -23.16
CA ARG A 294 -14.51 -58.39 -24.01
C ARG A 294 -15.76 -58.83 -24.79
N SER A 295 -15.85 -58.43 -26.01
CA SER A 295 -16.63 -59.10 -27.05
C SER A 295 -16.12 -60.52 -27.16
N GLY A 296 -16.78 -61.46 -26.51
CA GLY A 296 -16.65 -62.89 -26.79
C GLY A 296 -17.43 -63.20 -28.04
N SER A 297 -16.72 -63.64 -29.07
CA SER A 297 -17.27 -64.26 -30.30
C SER A 297 -18.13 -65.48 -29.99
N PRO A 298 -19.17 -65.70 -30.76
CA PRO A 298 -19.99 -66.94 -30.65
C PRO A 298 -19.33 -68.07 -31.44
N GLY A 299 -18.96 -69.13 -30.74
CA GLY A 299 -18.53 -70.45 -31.33
C GLY A 299 -19.54 -71.54 -31.07
N SER A 300 -20.27 -71.85 -32.08
CA SER A 300 -20.67 -73.17 -32.59
C SER A 300 -21.07 -74.31 -31.67
N SER A 301 -22.34 -74.75 -31.86
CA SER A 301 -22.89 -76.12 -32.05
C SER A 301 -22.68 -77.17 -30.98
N GLY A 302 -23.81 -77.78 -30.54
CA GLY A 302 -23.89 -79.09 -29.87
C GLY A 302 -25.23 -79.29 -29.13
N SER A 303 -26.30 -79.69 -29.87
CA SER A 303 -27.48 -80.37 -29.37
C SER A 303 -27.19 -81.85 -29.31
N PRO A 304 -28.03 -82.78 -28.76
CA PRO A 304 -29.02 -82.71 -27.68
C PRO A 304 -28.87 -83.96 -26.73
N ALA A 305 -29.55 -84.00 -25.62
CA ALA A 305 -30.21 -85.20 -25.09
C ALA A 305 -31.02 -84.89 -23.83
N THR A 306 -32.30 -84.96 -24.03
CA THR A 306 -33.36 -85.62 -23.26
C THR A 306 -32.94 -86.29 -21.95
N VAL A 307 -33.64 -86.01 -20.86
CA VAL A 307 -34.40 -86.91 -20.01
C VAL A 307 -35.03 -86.17 -18.85
N SER A 308 -36.34 -86.18 -18.84
CA SER A 308 -37.22 -86.08 -17.65
C SER A 308 -37.28 -87.45 -16.99
N PRO A 309 -37.87 -87.74 -15.83
CA PRO A 309 -38.78 -86.94 -15.00
C PRO A 309 -38.65 -87.15 -13.47
N SER A 310 -39.65 -86.65 -12.78
CA SER A 310 -40.26 -87.18 -11.56
C SER A 310 -39.65 -86.84 -10.20
N GLY A 311 -40.39 -86.13 -9.39
CA GLY A 311 -41.24 -86.73 -8.38
C GLY A 311 -41.03 -86.16 -7.01
N GLY A 312 -42.10 -85.66 -6.45
CA GLY A 312 -42.54 -85.97 -5.11
C GLY A 312 -42.00 -85.12 -3.96
N GLY A 313 -42.83 -84.24 -3.46
CA GLY A 313 -43.68 -84.59 -2.35
C GLY A 313 -43.16 -84.13 -1.01
N ARG A 314 -43.76 -83.19 -0.48
CA ARG A 314 -44.37 -82.83 0.80
C ARG A 314 -43.99 -81.44 1.25
#